data_f25776c4faad1896658e554eb18614ee
#
_entry.id   f25776c4faad1896658e554eb18614ee
#
_cell.length_a   1.000
_cell.length_b   1.000
_cell.length_c   1.000
_cell.angle_alpha   90.00
_cell.angle_beta   90.00
_cell.angle_gamma   90.00
#
_symmetry.space_group_name_H-M   'P 1'
#
loop_
_entity.id
_entity.type
_entity.pdbx_description
1 polymer ?
#
loop_
_entity_poly.entity_id
_entity_poly.type
_entity_poly.pdbx_seq_one_letter_code
_entity_poly.pdbx_strand_id
1 'polypeptide(L)'
;MPATAISAPKNIVLVHGGFVDGSGWQAVYQFLCKDGFAVSIVQNPINSLADDVRVTKRVIAAQSGPVILVGHSYGGVVITEAGNDPKVVGLVYIAAFAPDQGESVSSLIKDPPPGAPVPPILPPQDGYLLLDKAKFPASFAADVDLGAAEFMADSQVP
;
A
#
# COMPACT_ATOMS: atom_id res chain seq x y z
N MET A 1 21.45 -25.98 -24.14
CA MET A 1 20.34 -25.01 -24.28
C MET A 1 20.83 -23.69 -23.65
N PRO A 2 20.92 -22.58 -24.37
CA PRO A 2 21.22 -21.29 -23.72
C PRO A 2 20.07 -20.95 -22.79
N ALA A 3 20.38 -20.61 -21.55
CA ALA A 3 19.41 -20.11 -20.59
C ALA A 3 18.80 -18.81 -21.20
N THR A 4 17.50 -18.83 -21.46
CA THR A 4 16.75 -17.64 -21.86
C THR A 4 16.92 -16.63 -20.73
N ALA A 5 17.62 -15.54 -21.00
CA ALA A 5 17.73 -14.44 -20.04
C ALA A 5 16.31 -13.97 -19.73
N ILE A 6 15.86 -14.20 -18.48
CA ILE A 6 14.59 -13.67 -18.00
C ILE A 6 14.78 -12.15 -18.00
N SER A 7 14.08 -11.45 -18.89
CA SER A 7 14.10 -9.98 -18.86
C SER A 7 13.62 -9.51 -17.50
N ALA A 8 14.29 -8.49 -16.94
CA ALA A 8 13.87 -7.91 -15.67
C ALA A 8 12.38 -7.53 -15.72
N PRO A 9 11.61 -7.77 -14.65
CA PRO A 9 10.20 -7.43 -14.59
C PRO A 9 10.03 -5.92 -14.76
N LYS A 10 9.14 -5.53 -15.68
CA LYS A 10 8.86 -4.11 -15.98
C LYS A 10 7.53 -3.62 -15.42
N ASN A 11 6.68 -4.53 -14.92
CA ASN A 11 5.39 -4.16 -14.37
C ASN A 11 5.49 -4.01 -12.85
N ILE A 12 5.10 -2.86 -12.35
CA ILE A 12 5.02 -2.56 -10.92
C ILE A 12 3.58 -2.23 -10.57
N VAL A 13 3.07 -2.85 -9.51
CA VAL A 13 1.73 -2.60 -8.98
C VAL A 13 1.89 -2.02 -7.58
N LEU A 14 1.43 -0.78 -7.39
CA LEU A 14 1.51 -0.04 -6.14
C LEU A 14 0.20 -0.20 -5.36
N VAL A 15 0.31 -0.57 -4.08
CA VAL A 15 -0.82 -0.87 -3.19
C VAL A 15 -0.74 0.04 -1.97
N HIS A 16 -1.72 0.93 -1.80
CA HIS A 16 -1.78 1.87 -0.68
C HIS A 16 -2.24 1.22 0.62
N GLY A 17 -2.00 1.87 1.74
CA GLY A 17 -2.44 1.46 3.07
C GLY A 17 -3.82 2.02 3.46
N GLY A 18 -4.17 1.91 4.74
CA GLY A 18 -5.33 2.57 5.33
C GLY A 18 -5.14 4.09 5.41
N PHE A 19 -6.22 4.83 5.55
CA PHE A 19 -6.26 6.29 5.69
C PHE A 19 -5.79 7.10 4.47
N VAL A 20 -5.45 6.46 3.38
CA VAL A 20 -5.02 7.08 2.12
C VAL A 20 -5.61 6.35 0.95
N ASP A 21 -5.56 6.97 -0.22
CA ASP A 21 -5.89 6.36 -1.49
C ASP A 21 -4.64 6.21 -2.39
N GLY A 22 -4.85 5.78 -3.62
CA GLY A 22 -3.76 5.60 -4.57
C GLY A 22 -3.08 6.89 -5.02
N SER A 23 -3.66 8.08 -4.78
CA SER A 23 -3.06 9.36 -5.16
C SER A 23 -1.76 9.65 -4.42
N GLY A 24 -1.59 9.11 -3.22
CA GLY A 24 -0.34 9.22 -2.45
C GLY A 24 0.88 8.61 -3.16
N TRP A 25 0.68 7.76 -4.15
CA TRP A 25 1.75 7.18 -4.95
C TRP A 25 2.22 8.06 -6.12
N GLN A 26 1.63 9.23 -6.36
CA GLN A 26 1.86 10.03 -7.57
C GLN A 26 3.35 10.31 -7.84
N ALA A 27 4.11 10.72 -6.83
CA ALA A 27 5.53 11.02 -7.00
C ALA A 27 6.35 9.76 -7.34
N VAL A 28 6.13 8.66 -6.62
CA VAL A 28 6.77 7.36 -6.88
C VAL A 28 6.41 6.85 -8.29
N TYR A 29 5.15 6.96 -8.68
CA TYR A 29 4.68 6.64 -10.03
C TYR A 29 5.47 7.39 -11.10
N GLN A 30 5.65 8.70 -10.94
CA GLN A 30 6.38 9.53 -11.90
C GLN A 30 7.84 9.09 -12.05
N PHE A 31 8.54 8.79 -10.95
CA PHE A 31 9.90 8.29 -10.97
C PHE A 31 10.00 6.94 -11.68
N LEU A 32 9.16 6.00 -11.33
CA LEU A 32 9.17 4.66 -11.91
C LEU A 32 8.85 4.69 -13.42
N CYS A 33 7.88 5.51 -13.84
CA CYS A 33 7.57 5.68 -15.26
C CYS A 33 8.74 6.31 -16.03
N LYS A 34 9.44 7.30 -15.45
CA LYS A 34 10.64 7.90 -16.05
C LYS A 34 11.76 6.87 -16.24
N ASP A 35 11.86 5.90 -15.32
CA ASP A 35 12.84 4.81 -15.39
C ASP A 35 12.38 3.66 -16.31
N GLY A 36 11.25 3.81 -16.99
CA GLY A 36 10.76 2.88 -18.00
C GLY A 36 9.96 1.69 -17.48
N PHE A 37 9.46 1.78 -16.25
CA PHE A 37 8.53 0.78 -15.70
C PHE A 37 7.09 1.05 -16.16
N ALA A 38 6.33 -0.02 -16.38
CA ALA A 38 4.88 0.04 -16.51
C ALA A 38 4.26 -0.04 -15.10
N VAL A 39 3.63 1.04 -14.67
CA VAL A 39 3.13 1.19 -13.30
C VAL A 39 1.62 1.21 -13.28
N SER A 40 1.03 0.44 -12.38
CA SER A 40 -0.40 0.45 -12.06
C SER A 40 -0.60 0.71 -10.58
N ILE A 41 -1.64 1.43 -10.22
CA ILE A 41 -1.99 1.77 -8.85
C ILE A 41 -3.32 1.12 -8.50
N VAL A 42 -3.34 0.37 -7.41
CA VAL A 42 -4.56 -0.24 -6.88
C VAL A 42 -5.32 0.79 -6.07
N GLN A 43 -6.65 0.80 -6.22
CA GLN A 43 -7.56 1.55 -5.35
C GLN A 43 -8.25 0.53 -4.43
N ASN A 44 -7.72 0.38 -3.22
CA ASN A 44 -8.27 -0.52 -2.22
C ASN A 44 -9.56 0.06 -1.64
N PRO A 45 -10.68 -0.69 -1.61
CA PRO A 45 -11.91 -0.22 -0.98
C PRO A 45 -11.86 -0.19 0.55
N ILE A 46 -10.87 -0.84 1.17
CA ILE A 46 -10.66 -0.93 2.63
C ILE A 46 -11.89 -1.45 3.40
N ASN A 47 -12.74 -2.22 2.75
CA ASN A 47 -13.91 -2.86 3.38
C ASN A 47 -13.56 -4.19 4.05
N SER A 48 -12.68 -4.95 3.42
CA SER A 48 -12.16 -6.21 3.94
C SER A 48 -10.87 -6.59 3.22
N LEU A 49 -9.99 -7.36 3.88
CA LEU A 49 -8.79 -7.90 3.24
C LEU A 49 -9.13 -8.70 1.98
N ALA A 50 -10.20 -9.49 2.01
CA ALA A 50 -10.62 -10.29 0.86
C ALA A 50 -11.00 -9.42 -0.36
N ASP A 51 -11.65 -8.29 -0.14
CA ASP A 51 -12.00 -7.34 -1.20
C ASP A 51 -10.76 -6.66 -1.77
N ASP A 52 -9.86 -6.20 -0.91
CA ASP A 52 -8.62 -5.52 -1.31
C ASP A 52 -7.70 -6.47 -2.09
N VAL A 53 -7.55 -7.70 -1.64
CA VAL A 53 -6.82 -8.75 -2.36
C VAL A 53 -7.47 -9.05 -3.72
N ARG A 54 -8.80 -9.12 -3.78
CA ARG A 54 -9.53 -9.37 -5.04
C ARG A 54 -9.30 -8.24 -6.05
N VAL A 55 -9.34 -6.98 -5.60
CA VAL A 55 -9.07 -5.82 -6.47
C VAL A 55 -7.62 -5.82 -6.93
N THR A 56 -6.67 -6.08 -6.03
CA THR A 56 -5.25 -6.20 -6.35
C THR A 56 -4.99 -7.30 -7.38
N LYS A 57 -5.57 -8.48 -7.23
CA LYS A 57 -5.47 -9.58 -8.19
C LYS A 57 -6.02 -9.23 -9.59
N ARG A 58 -7.07 -8.40 -9.67
CA ARG A 58 -7.56 -7.90 -10.97
C ARG A 58 -6.52 -7.02 -11.66
N VAL A 59 -5.83 -6.15 -10.91
CA VAL A 59 -4.77 -5.31 -11.46
C VAL A 59 -3.58 -6.16 -11.91
N ILE A 60 -3.18 -7.17 -11.12
CA ILE A 60 -2.13 -8.13 -11.49
C ILE A 60 -2.51 -8.86 -12.79
N ALA A 61 -3.74 -9.36 -12.89
CA ALA A 61 -4.21 -10.12 -14.06
C ALA A 61 -4.14 -9.29 -15.35
N ALA A 62 -4.37 -7.96 -15.26
CA ALA A 62 -4.31 -7.05 -16.38
C ALA A 62 -2.88 -6.74 -16.88
N GLN A 63 -1.84 -7.11 -16.13
CA GLN A 63 -0.46 -6.87 -16.54
C GLN A 63 -0.03 -7.84 -17.65
N SER A 64 0.78 -7.34 -18.57
CA SER A 64 1.27 -8.10 -19.73
C SER A 64 2.38 -9.11 -19.42
N GLY A 65 2.94 -9.11 -18.20
CA GLY A 65 4.08 -9.97 -17.82
C GLY A 65 4.27 -10.06 -16.31
N PRO A 66 5.46 -10.48 -15.86
CA PRO A 66 5.80 -10.58 -14.44
C PRO A 66 5.64 -9.25 -13.70
N VAL A 67 5.19 -9.32 -12.46
CA VAL A 67 4.82 -8.16 -11.63
C VAL A 67 5.65 -8.14 -10.36
N ILE A 68 6.12 -6.94 -9.98
CA ILE A 68 6.55 -6.63 -8.62
C ILE A 68 5.40 -5.91 -7.92
N LEU A 69 4.97 -6.41 -6.76
CA LEU A 69 4.02 -5.72 -5.90
C LEU A 69 4.78 -4.84 -4.90
N VAL A 70 4.31 -3.62 -4.71
CA VAL A 70 4.84 -2.68 -3.72
C VAL A 70 3.70 -2.29 -2.79
N GLY A 71 3.82 -2.57 -1.50
CA GLY A 71 2.80 -2.25 -0.49
C GLY A 71 3.33 -1.27 0.55
N HIS A 72 2.52 -0.27 0.89
CA HIS A 72 2.75 0.66 1.99
C HIS A 72 1.80 0.35 3.15
N SER A 73 2.31 0.35 4.39
CA SER A 73 1.48 0.19 5.60
C SER A 73 0.61 -1.09 5.52
N TYR A 74 -0.72 -0.99 5.69
CA TYR A 74 -1.68 -2.08 5.49
C TYR A 74 -1.60 -2.70 4.10
N GLY A 75 -1.19 -1.94 3.08
CA GLY A 75 -0.93 -2.49 1.74
C GLY A 75 0.07 -3.65 1.73
N GLY A 76 0.94 -3.73 2.75
CA GLY A 76 1.81 -4.89 2.96
C GLY A 76 1.05 -6.17 3.27
N VAL A 77 -0.02 -6.10 4.07
CA VAL A 77 -0.91 -7.26 4.33
C VAL A 77 -1.55 -7.72 3.03
N VAL A 78 -2.04 -6.78 2.23
CA VAL A 78 -2.69 -7.07 0.94
C VAL A 78 -1.73 -7.75 -0.03
N ILE A 79 -0.48 -7.23 -0.17
CA ILE A 79 0.50 -7.82 -1.09
C ILE A 79 1.05 -9.16 -0.60
N THR A 80 1.10 -9.41 0.71
CA THR A 80 1.47 -10.71 1.27
C THR A 80 0.50 -11.78 0.80
N GLU A 81 -0.79 -11.53 0.83
CA GLU A 81 -1.82 -12.47 0.39
C GLU A 81 -1.94 -12.52 -1.15
N ALA A 82 -1.94 -11.37 -1.83
CA ALA A 82 -2.03 -11.30 -3.29
C ALA A 82 -0.77 -11.84 -3.98
N GLY A 83 0.38 -11.81 -3.30
CA GLY A 83 1.68 -12.23 -3.79
C GLY A 83 1.82 -13.72 -4.12
N ASN A 84 0.84 -14.54 -3.71
CA ASN A 84 0.75 -15.93 -4.11
C ASN A 84 0.31 -16.14 -5.60
N ASP A 85 0.00 -15.05 -6.31
CA ASP A 85 -0.32 -15.10 -7.74
C ASP A 85 0.93 -15.47 -8.56
N PRO A 86 0.85 -16.42 -9.53
CA PRO A 86 2.01 -16.88 -10.31
C PRO A 86 2.67 -15.81 -11.18
N LYS A 87 2.00 -14.68 -11.45
CA LYS A 87 2.60 -13.52 -12.12
C LYS A 87 3.51 -12.70 -11.22
N VAL A 88 3.38 -12.82 -9.89
CA VAL A 88 4.16 -12.04 -8.94
C VAL A 88 5.53 -12.66 -8.76
N VAL A 89 6.57 -11.89 -9.02
CA VAL A 89 7.97 -12.33 -8.95
C VAL A 89 8.75 -11.63 -7.85
N GLY A 90 8.15 -10.67 -7.16
CA GLY A 90 8.76 -9.95 -6.04
C GLY A 90 7.77 -9.11 -5.26
N LEU A 91 8.04 -8.94 -3.97
CA LEU A 91 7.29 -8.10 -3.03
C LEU A 91 8.23 -7.05 -2.44
N VAL A 92 7.76 -5.82 -2.38
CA VAL A 92 8.47 -4.69 -1.76
C VAL A 92 7.58 -4.09 -0.68
N TYR A 93 8.07 -4.05 0.54
CA TYR A 93 7.39 -3.49 1.69
C TYR A 93 7.97 -2.13 2.05
N ILE A 94 7.17 -1.07 2.00
CA ILE A 94 7.58 0.29 2.32
C ILE A 94 6.85 0.71 3.60
N ALA A 95 7.56 0.80 4.72
CA ALA A 95 6.98 1.08 6.04
C ALA A 95 5.67 0.29 6.25
N ALA A 96 5.71 -1.02 5.96
CA ALA A 96 4.53 -1.85 5.78
C ALA A 96 4.51 -3.05 6.72
N PHE A 97 3.32 -3.55 6.99
CA PHE A 97 3.12 -4.80 7.71
C PHE A 97 3.43 -6.00 6.80
N ALA A 98 4.17 -6.97 7.32
CA ALA A 98 4.51 -8.22 6.65
C ALA A 98 4.10 -9.41 7.54
N PRO A 99 2.79 -9.72 7.61
CA PRO A 99 2.27 -10.71 8.53
C PRO A 99 2.63 -12.14 8.13
N ASP A 100 2.83 -12.98 9.12
CA ASP A 100 2.77 -14.43 8.97
C ASP A 100 1.31 -14.93 8.94
N GLN A 101 1.13 -16.23 8.64
CA GLN A 101 -0.18 -16.83 8.61
C GLN A 101 -0.90 -16.71 9.98
N GLY A 102 -2.09 -16.12 9.97
CA GLY A 102 -2.91 -15.91 11.16
C GLY A 102 -2.64 -14.61 11.90
N GLU A 103 -1.67 -13.81 11.48
CA GLU A 103 -1.44 -12.47 12.00
C GLU A 103 -2.34 -11.42 11.33
N SER A 104 -2.57 -10.34 12.05
CA SER A 104 -3.31 -9.17 11.59
C SER A 104 -2.55 -7.90 11.97
N VAL A 105 -2.91 -6.76 11.39
CA VAL A 105 -2.38 -5.46 11.83
C VAL A 105 -2.58 -5.29 13.33
N SER A 106 -3.77 -5.59 13.84
CA SER A 106 -4.07 -5.47 15.28
C SER A 106 -3.19 -6.37 16.15
N SER A 107 -2.87 -7.59 15.72
CA SER A 107 -1.98 -8.48 16.48
C SER A 107 -0.54 -7.98 16.47
N LEU A 108 -0.07 -7.41 15.35
CA LEU A 108 1.29 -6.91 15.19
C LEU A 108 1.57 -5.62 15.97
N ILE A 109 0.55 -4.79 16.20
CA ILE A 109 0.69 -3.52 16.95
C ILE A 109 0.22 -3.61 18.41
N LYS A 110 -0.14 -4.80 18.87
CA LYS A 110 -0.75 -5.00 20.21
C LYS A 110 0.13 -4.51 21.35
N ASP A 111 1.44 -4.74 21.25
CA ASP A 111 2.43 -4.43 22.29
C ASP A 111 3.48 -3.45 21.74
N PRO A 112 3.14 -2.16 21.58
CA PRO A 112 4.10 -1.19 21.03
C PRO A 112 5.27 -0.96 22.00
N PRO A 113 6.47 -0.65 21.49
CA PRO A 113 7.61 -0.28 22.34
C PRO A 113 7.26 0.93 23.23
N PRO A 114 7.84 1.02 24.45
CA PRO A 114 7.65 2.20 25.30
C PRO A 114 8.04 3.48 24.56
N GLY A 115 7.16 4.50 24.59
CA GLY A 115 7.39 5.78 23.93
C GLY A 115 7.16 5.77 22.41
N ALA A 116 6.64 4.69 21.83
CA ALA A 116 6.23 4.68 20.43
C ALA A 116 5.18 5.77 20.16
N PRO A 117 5.31 6.52 19.05
CA PRO A 117 4.32 7.52 18.70
C PRO A 117 2.96 6.88 18.44
N VAL A 118 1.90 7.49 18.97
CA VAL A 118 0.53 7.03 18.75
C VAL A 118 -0.06 7.81 17.58
N PRO A 119 -0.52 7.14 16.51
CA PRO A 119 -1.16 7.83 15.41
C PRO A 119 -2.47 8.49 15.86
N PRO A 120 -2.82 9.69 15.34
CA PRO A 120 -4.00 10.44 15.76
C PRO A 120 -5.29 9.86 15.15
N ILE A 121 -5.58 8.58 15.43
CA ILE A 121 -6.80 7.92 14.98
C ILE A 121 -7.98 8.45 15.77
N LEU A 122 -9.04 8.85 15.07
CA LEU A 122 -10.29 9.28 15.67
C LEU A 122 -11.08 8.07 16.21
N PRO A 123 -12.00 8.26 17.17
CA PRO A 123 -12.91 7.22 17.58
C PRO A 123 -13.67 6.64 16.40
N PRO A 124 -13.92 5.31 16.36
CA PRO A 124 -14.62 4.67 15.26
C PRO A 124 -16.01 5.28 15.00
N GLN A 125 -16.34 5.49 13.72
CA GLN A 125 -17.68 5.86 13.27
C GLN A 125 -18.19 4.81 12.31
N ASP A 126 -19.33 4.22 12.60
CA ASP A 126 -19.94 3.14 11.82
C ASP A 126 -19.00 1.94 11.49
N GLY A 127 -18.03 1.70 12.37
CA GLY A 127 -17.02 0.64 12.20
C GLY A 127 -15.79 1.03 11.40
N TYR A 128 -15.70 2.28 10.94
CA TYR A 128 -14.57 2.82 10.19
C TYR A 128 -13.69 3.74 11.04
N LEU A 129 -12.42 3.84 10.65
CA LEU A 129 -11.42 4.66 11.33
C LEU A 129 -10.88 5.73 10.38
N LEU A 130 -10.67 6.93 10.89
CA LEU A 130 -10.02 8.03 10.19
C LEU A 130 -8.93 8.64 11.07
N LEU A 131 -7.93 9.22 10.46
CA LEU A 131 -6.98 10.09 11.16
C LEU A 131 -7.58 11.50 11.32
N ASP A 132 -7.24 12.15 12.44
CA ASP A 132 -7.52 13.56 12.64
C ASP A 132 -6.88 14.40 11.53
N LYS A 133 -7.68 15.05 10.69
CA LYS A 133 -7.22 15.81 9.52
C LYS A 133 -6.26 16.95 9.91
N ALA A 134 -6.48 17.61 11.04
CA ALA A 134 -5.62 18.70 11.50
C ALA A 134 -4.23 18.21 11.90
N LYS A 135 -4.11 16.96 12.31
CA LYS A 135 -2.84 16.32 12.70
C LYS A 135 -2.21 15.49 11.58
N PHE A 136 -2.96 15.20 10.52
CA PHE A 136 -2.51 14.36 9.43
C PHE A 136 -1.19 14.82 8.80
N PRO A 137 -1.01 16.11 8.41
CA PRO A 137 0.23 16.54 7.81
C PRO A 137 1.45 16.24 8.69
N ALA A 138 1.39 16.58 9.97
CA ALA A 138 2.53 16.39 10.88
C ALA A 138 2.79 14.93 11.25
N SER A 139 1.75 14.07 11.27
CA SER A 139 1.86 12.68 11.74
C SER A 139 2.06 11.67 10.62
N PHE A 140 1.55 11.94 9.43
CA PHE A 140 1.55 10.99 8.30
C PHE A 140 2.41 11.46 7.12
N ALA A 141 2.49 12.76 6.86
CA ALA A 141 3.08 13.36 5.68
C ALA A 141 3.97 14.57 6.01
N ALA A 142 4.81 14.45 7.06
CA ALA A 142 5.57 15.56 7.63
C ALA A 142 6.64 16.15 6.68
N ASP A 143 7.11 15.39 5.71
CA ASP A 143 8.10 15.76 4.71
C ASP A 143 7.50 16.02 3.32
N VAL A 144 6.17 16.00 3.22
CA VAL A 144 5.42 16.29 1.99
C VAL A 144 5.01 17.78 1.98
N ASP A 145 4.88 18.39 0.80
CA ASP A 145 4.31 19.72 0.65
C ASP A 145 2.96 19.84 1.40
N LEU A 146 2.78 20.93 2.13
CA LEU A 146 1.62 21.09 3.01
C LEU A 146 0.29 20.97 2.26
N GLY A 147 0.18 21.59 1.08
CA GLY A 147 -1.04 21.51 0.29
C GLY A 147 -1.34 20.09 -0.19
N ALA A 148 -0.29 19.33 -0.54
CA ALA A 148 -0.43 17.93 -0.88
C ALA A 148 -0.83 17.07 0.34
N ALA A 149 -0.23 17.34 1.50
CA ALA A 149 -0.58 16.65 2.76
C ALA A 149 -2.02 16.95 3.22
N GLU A 150 -2.50 18.18 3.07
CA GLU A 150 -3.89 18.56 3.33
C GLU A 150 -4.86 17.87 2.36
N PHE A 151 -4.51 17.82 1.06
CA PHE A 151 -5.28 17.05 0.09
C PHE A 151 -5.37 15.57 0.45
N MET A 152 -4.26 14.95 0.86
CA MET A 152 -4.26 13.55 1.33
C MET A 152 -5.16 13.37 2.56
N ALA A 153 -5.14 14.34 3.50
CA ALA A 153 -6.01 14.32 4.68
C ALA A 153 -7.51 14.39 4.31
N ASP A 154 -7.83 15.13 3.25
CA ASP A 154 -9.21 15.24 2.76
C ASP A 154 -9.65 14.06 1.88
N SER A 155 -8.69 13.33 1.32
CA SER A 155 -8.90 12.15 0.45
C SER A 155 -8.82 10.83 1.20
N GLN A 156 -8.85 10.82 2.54
CA GLN A 156 -8.75 9.59 3.31
C GLN A 156 -9.83 8.58 2.91
N VAL A 157 -9.40 7.31 2.78
CA VAL A 157 -10.30 6.16 2.73
C VAL A 157 -10.38 5.59 4.14
N PRO A 158 -11.58 5.53 4.75
CA PRO A 158 -11.75 5.09 6.12
C PRO A 158 -11.50 3.59 6.29
#